data_9baa2d5d3392560242a8ce19e7605094
#
_entry.id   9baa2d5d3392560242a8ce19e7605094
#
_cell.length_a   1.000
_cell.length_b   1.000
_cell.length_c   1.000
_cell.angle_alpha   90.00
_cell.angle_beta   90.00
_cell.angle_gamma   90.00
#
_symmetry.space_group_name_H-M   'P 1'
#
loop_
_entity.id
_entity.type
_entity.pdbx_description
1 polymer ?
#
loop_
_entity_poly.entity_id
_entity_poly.type
_entity_poly.pdbx_seq_one_letter_code
_entity_poly.pdbx_strand_id
1 'polypeptide(L)'
;MRELMEGVVTTGTGKNGAVAGYRVGGKTGTSQKLDSENERARIASFVAVAPIENPKIAVLICLDEPHSWTTSGGALSGPVAAEVLQKSLPRLGIQPSYTEAEQAKYFTTVPDVTGWKAPAASQKRSEDTLTADVLGQGERVVSQYPRAGTTVRRDSAIQLDTTGQLDPAADEG
;
A
#
# COMPACT_ATOMS: atom_id res chain seq x y z
N MET A 1 26.34 -6.70 4.35
CA MET A 1 25.17 -7.47 4.83
C MET A 1 23.85 -6.77 4.47
N ARG A 2 23.66 -5.48 4.77
CA ARG A 2 22.40 -4.75 4.45
C ARG A 2 22.02 -4.80 2.98
N GLU A 3 22.96 -4.56 2.06
CA GLU A 3 22.74 -4.64 0.62
C GLU A 3 22.28 -6.04 0.16
N LEU A 4 22.83 -7.10 0.77
CA LEU A 4 22.40 -8.46 0.47
C LEU A 4 20.95 -8.71 0.93
N MET A 5 20.58 -8.21 2.10
CA MET A 5 19.21 -8.30 2.60
C MET A 5 18.24 -7.49 1.75
N GLU A 6 18.64 -6.31 1.28
CA GLU A 6 17.84 -5.51 0.34
C GLU A 6 17.67 -6.23 -0.99
N GLY A 7 18.72 -6.86 -1.52
CA GLY A 7 18.68 -7.68 -2.73
C GLY A 7 17.66 -8.82 -2.64
N VAL A 8 17.47 -9.43 -1.46
CA VAL A 8 16.43 -10.46 -1.27
C VAL A 8 15.02 -9.89 -1.51
N VAL A 9 14.78 -8.64 -1.10
CA VAL A 9 13.47 -7.99 -1.23
C VAL A 9 13.27 -7.36 -2.62
N THR A 10 14.33 -6.81 -3.22
CA THR A 10 14.22 -6.13 -4.53
C THR A 10 14.17 -7.12 -5.70
N THR A 11 15.04 -8.12 -5.70
CA THR A 11 15.20 -9.05 -6.81
C THR A 11 15.09 -10.53 -6.45
N GLY A 12 15.17 -10.84 -5.15
CA GLY A 12 15.22 -12.20 -4.63
C GLY A 12 13.87 -12.81 -4.26
N THR A 13 13.92 -13.79 -3.35
CA THR A 13 12.76 -14.58 -2.90
C THR A 13 11.83 -13.84 -1.93
N GLY A 14 12.21 -12.67 -1.47
CA GLY A 14 11.49 -11.85 -0.50
C GLY A 14 10.72 -10.68 -1.09
N LYS A 15 10.47 -10.65 -2.41
CA LYS A 15 9.78 -9.53 -3.10
C LYS A 15 8.46 -9.13 -2.46
N ASN A 16 7.72 -10.08 -1.92
CA ASN A 16 6.44 -9.82 -1.24
C ASN A 16 6.60 -9.09 0.11
N GLY A 17 7.83 -8.95 0.61
CA GLY A 17 8.15 -8.15 1.78
C GLY A 17 8.49 -6.69 1.47
N ALA A 18 8.39 -6.26 0.20
CA ALA A 18 8.64 -4.88 -0.21
C ALA A 18 7.53 -3.95 0.28
N VAL A 19 7.91 -2.74 0.68
CA VAL A 19 6.99 -1.67 1.10
C VAL A 19 7.26 -0.43 0.27
N ALA A 20 6.24 0.04 -0.45
CA ALA A 20 6.37 1.22 -1.31
C ALA A 20 6.83 2.45 -0.53
N GLY A 21 7.80 3.19 -1.08
CA GLY A 21 8.39 4.35 -0.46
C GLY A 21 9.42 4.05 0.63
N TYR A 22 9.75 2.78 0.88
CA TYR A 22 10.76 2.40 1.89
C TYR A 22 11.74 1.37 1.34
N ARG A 23 13.00 1.54 1.68
CA ARG A 23 14.03 0.53 1.42
C ARG A 23 14.00 -0.52 2.52
N VAL A 24 13.60 -1.73 2.16
CA VAL A 24 13.43 -2.87 3.07
C VAL A 24 14.49 -3.92 2.79
N GLY A 25 15.16 -4.41 3.80
CA GLY A 25 15.97 -5.61 3.75
C GLY A 25 15.24 -6.78 4.39
N GLY A 26 15.43 -7.99 3.87
CA GLY A 26 14.77 -9.15 4.44
C GLY A 26 15.48 -10.47 4.16
N LYS A 27 14.98 -11.54 4.79
CA LYS A 27 15.41 -12.92 4.55
C LYS A 27 14.25 -13.88 4.74
N THR A 28 14.02 -14.72 3.75
CA THR A 28 13.04 -15.81 3.82
C THR A 28 13.62 -17.01 4.56
N GLY A 29 12.78 -17.72 5.29
CA GLY A 29 13.08 -19.02 5.88
C GLY A 29 11.95 -20.00 5.60
N THR A 30 12.31 -21.24 5.29
CA THR A 30 11.38 -22.37 5.20
C THR A 30 12.10 -23.57 5.76
N SER A 31 11.70 -24.01 6.95
CA SER A 31 12.31 -25.15 7.64
C SER A 31 11.32 -26.29 7.78
N GLN A 32 11.81 -27.50 7.85
CA GLN A 32 11.01 -28.65 8.23
C GLN A 32 10.70 -28.56 9.74
N LYS A 33 9.49 -28.91 10.13
CA LYS A 33 9.10 -29.06 11.52
C LYS A 33 9.38 -30.49 11.96
N LEU A 34 10.39 -30.67 12.82
CA LEU A 34 10.89 -32.00 13.17
C LEU A 34 10.05 -32.71 14.24
N ASP A 35 9.25 -31.97 14.98
CA ASP A 35 8.38 -32.44 16.08
C ASP A 35 6.93 -32.68 15.65
N SER A 36 6.66 -32.65 14.34
CA SER A 36 5.33 -32.91 13.76
C SER A 36 5.22 -34.35 13.28
N GLU A 37 4.06 -34.99 13.49
CA GLU A 37 3.69 -36.27 12.89
C GLU A 37 3.56 -36.18 11.36
N ASN A 38 3.37 -34.98 10.83
CA ASN A 38 3.33 -34.71 9.41
C ASN A 38 4.74 -34.39 8.89
N GLU A 39 5.38 -35.32 8.22
CA GLU A 39 6.70 -35.15 7.60
C GLU A 39 6.80 -33.99 6.60
N ARG A 40 5.67 -33.52 6.08
CA ARG A 40 5.58 -32.36 5.18
C ARG A 40 5.37 -31.06 5.90
N ALA A 41 5.21 -31.09 7.23
CA ALA A 41 5.04 -29.88 8.03
C ALA A 41 6.24 -28.94 7.90
N ARG A 42 5.96 -27.67 7.71
CA ARG A 42 6.97 -26.62 7.52
C ARG A 42 6.68 -25.43 8.44
N ILE A 43 7.75 -24.74 8.80
CA ILE A 43 7.68 -23.41 9.40
C ILE A 43 8.07 -22.43 8.31
N ALA A 44 7.14 -21.55 7.93
CA ALA A 44 7.36 -20.49 6.94
C ALA A 44 7.67 -19.19 7.66
N SER A 45 8.86 -18.62 7.46
CA SER A 45 9.27 -17.41 8.14
C SER A 45 9.83 -16.35 7.21
N PHE A 46 9.70 -15.09 7.63
CA PHE A 46 10.30 -13.95 6.98
C PHE A 46 10.73 -12.92 8.03
N VAL A 47 12.01 -12.53 7.99
CA VAL A 47 12.51 -11.39 8.74
C VAL A 47 12.62 -10.19 7.81
N ALA A 48 12.18 -9.03 8.26
CA ALA A 48 12.32 -7.77 7.56
C ALA A 48 12.94 -6.71 8.47
N VAL A 49 13.73 -5.82 7.89
CA VAL A 49 14.39 -4.70 8.58
C VAL A 49 14.18 -3.44 7.75
N ALA A 50 13.74 -2.36 8.38
CA ALA A 50 13.50 -1.09 7.68
C ALA A 50 13.72 0.15 8.59
N PRO A 51 14.06 1.31 7.99
CA PRO A 51 14.66 1.46 6.65
C PRO A 51 16.05 0.80 6.62
N ILE A 52 16.45 0.21 5.49
CA ILE A 52 17.70 -0.59 5.44
C ILE A 52 18.95 0.28 5.60
N GLU A 53 18.91 1.55 5.20
CA GLU A 53 19.99 2.52 5.35
C GLU A 53 20.23 2.92 6.82
N ASN A 54 19.15 3.00 7.62
CA ASN A 54 19.20 3.33 9.05
C ASN A 54 18.11 2.56 9.81
N PRO A 55 18.32 1.28 10.12
CA PRO A 55 17.29 0.41 10.67
C PRO A 55 16.69 0.93 11.98
N LYS A 56 15.37 1.04 12.02
CA LYS A 56 14.59 1.45 13.18
C LYS A 56 13.65 0.37 13.69
N ILE A 57 13.30 -0.60 12.82
CA ILE A 57 12.42 -1.69 13.17
C ILE A 57 12.89 -2.97 12.49
N ALA A 58 12.80 -4.08 13.21
CA ALA A 58 12.91 -5.42 12.68
C ALA A 58 11.61 -6.18 12.98
N VAL A 59 11.10 -6.90 12.00
CA VAL A 59 9.86 -7.69 12.08
C VAL A 59 10.19 -9.11 11.71
N LEU A 60 9.80 -10.07 12.54
CA LEU A 60 9.86 -11.49 12.24
C LEU A 60 8.43 -12.05 12.20
N ILE A 61 8.06 -12.65 11.10
CA ILE A 61 6.83 -13.41 10.95
C ILE A 61 7.18 -14.89 10.84
N CYS A 62 6.59 -15.70 11.69
CA CYS A 62 6.69 -17.15 11.68
C CYS A 62 5.28 -17.74 11.59
N LEU A 63 5.03 -18.56 10.58
CA LEU A 63 3.82 -19.34 10.42
C LEU A 63 4.15 -20.81 10.65
N ASP A 64 3.56 -21.38 11.67
CA ASP A 64 3.74 -22.78 12.04
C ASP A 64 2.71 -23.64 11.32
N GLU A 65 3.18 -24.61 10.56
CA GLU A 65 2.36 -25.53 9.74
C GLU A 65 1.27 -24.83 8.90
N PRO A 66 1.62 -23.83 8.06
CA PRO A 66 0.61 -23.10 7.31
C PRO A 66 -0.12 -24.05 6.33
N HIS A 67 -1.44 -24.09 6.43
CA HIS A 67 -2.31 -24.79 5.48
C HIS A 67 -2.54 -23.92 4.23
N SER A 68 -1.65 -24.04 3.25
CA SER A 68 -1.70 -23.23 2.03
C SER A 68 -1.16 -23.98 0.82
N TRP A 69 -1.40 -23.43 -0.39
CA TRP A 69 -0.87 -23.92 -1.66
C TRP A 69 0.68 -23.90 -1.73
N THR A 70 1.34 -23.17 -0.83
CA THR A 70 2.81 -23.07 -0.72
C THR A 70 3.23 -23.09 0.75
N THR A 71 4.49 -23.43 0.98
CA THR A 71 5.13 -23.33 2.31
C THR A 71 6.25 -22.28 2.33
N SER A 72 6.40 -21.51 1.24
CA SER A 72 7.44 -20.50 1.12
C SER A 72 7.26 -19.35 2.12
N GLY A 73 8.25 -19.10 2.97
CA GLY A 73 8.24 -17.98 3.89
C GLY A 73 8.11 -16.62 3.20
N GLY A 74 8.74 -16.44 2.03
CA GLY A 74 8.61 -15.21 1.25
C GLY A 74 7.21 -14.99 0.69
N ALA A 75 6.51 -16.07 0.31
CA ALA A 75 5.15 -15.99 -0.23
C ALA A 75 4.09 -15.79 0.85
N LEU A 76 4.24 -16.43 2.01
CA LEU A 76 3.25 -16.42 3.08
C LEU A 76 3.53 -15.34 4.14
N SER A 77 4.76 -15.30 4.65
CA SER A 77 5.14 -14.42 5.76
C SER A 77 5.59 -13.03 5.27
N GLY A 78 6.10 -12.94 4.02
CA GLY A 78 6.55 -11.67 3.42
C GLY A 78 5.46 -10.59 3.38
N PRO A 79 4.27 -10.86 2.82
CA PRO A 79 3.18 -9.88 2.76
C PRO A 79 2.75 -9.37 4.14
N VAL A 80 2.72 -10.25 5.14
CA VAL A 80 2.36 -9.89 6.52
C VAL A 80 3.42 -8.96 7.12
N ALA A 81 4.70 -9.25 6.91
CA ALA A 81 5.80 -8.40 7.35
C ALA A 81 5.74 -7.01 6.67
N ALA A 82 5.43 -6.98 5.36
CA ALA A 82 5.26 -5.73 4.62
C ALA A 82 4.11 -4.89 5.18
N GLU A 83 2.96 -5.50 5.49
CA GLU A 83 1.82 -4.80 6.08
C GLU A 83 2.14 -4.21 7.46
N VAL A 84 2.84 -4.99 8.31
CA VAL A 84 3.30 -4.51 9.62
C VAL A 84 4.23 -3.30 9.45
N LEU A 85 5.22 -3.39 8.56
CA LEU A 85 6.14 -2.28 8.29
C LEU A 85 5.42 -1.06 7.75
N GLN A 86 4.51 -1.23 6.79
CA GLN A 86 3.74 -0.14 6.18
C GLN A 86 2.94 0.66 7.21
N LYS A 87 2.39 -0.02 8.22
CA LYS A 87 1.62 0.62 9.30
C LYS A 87 2.50 1.20 10.41
N SER A 88 3.69 0.62 10.64
CA SER A 88 4.56 0.99 11.76
C SER A 88 5.52 2.13 11.42
N LEU A 89 6.08 2.16 10.21
CA LEU A 89 7.09 3.15 9.83
C LEU A 89 6.60 4.60 9.95
N PRO A 90 5.40 4.97 9.45
CA PRO A 90 4.88 6.32 9.65
C PRO A 90 4.67 6.69 11.13
N ARG A 91 4.26 5.71 11.97
CA ARG A 91 4.10 5.92 13.42
C ARG A 91 5.43 6.13 14.15
N LEU A 92 6.52 5.65 13.58
CA LEU A 92 7.88 5.92 14.04
C LEU A 92 8.44 7.25 13.51
N GLY A 93 7.62 8.06 12.84
CA GLY A 93 8.01 9.33 12.25
C GLY A 93 8.83 9.20 10.96
N ILE A 94 8.89 8.01 10.36
CA ILE A 94 9.65 7.75 9.14
C ILE A 94 8.72 7.94 7.96
N GLN A 95 8.94 9.01 7.20
CA GLN A 95 8.13 9.32 6.02
C GLN A 95 8.58 8.48 4.82
N PRO A 96 7.63 8.04 3.95
CA PRO A 96 7.96 7.32 2.74
C PRO A 96 8.63 8.24 1.70
N SER A 97 9.59 7.69 0.96
CA SER A 97 10.24 8.34 -0.18
C SER A 97 9.99 7.51 -1.43
N TYR A 98 9.04 7.94 -2.25
CA TYR A 98 8.63 7.21 -3.46
C TYR A 98 9.55 7.53 -4.63
N THR A 99 9.99 6.51 -5.35
CA THR A 99 10.62 6.65 -6.66
C THR A 99 9.61 7.14 -7.71
N GLU A 100 10.09 7.70 -8.84
CA GLU A 100 9.21 8.11 -9.94
C GLU A 100 8.30 6.96 -10.43
N ALA A 101 8.85 5.75 -10.53
CA ALA A 101 8.10 4.56 -10.93
C ALA A 101 7.01 4.20 -9.90
N GLU A 102 7.29 4.33 -8.60
CA GLU A 102 6.29 4.13 -7.55
C GLU A 102 5.26 5.25 -7.53
N GLN A 103 5.67 6.50 -7.75
CA GLN A 103 4.73 7.62 -7.89
C GLN A 103 3.75 7.37 -9.04
N ALA A 104 4.24 7.04 -10.23
CA ALA A 104 3.40 6.72 -11.38
C ALA A 104 2.48 5.51 -11.14
N LYS A 105 2.95 4.52 -10.37
CA LYS A 105 2.18 3.30 -10.07
C LYS A 105 1.09 3.53 -9.03
N TYR A 106 1.38 4.27 -7.96
CA TYR A 106 0.51 4.34 -6.78
C TYR A 106 -0.27 5.64 -6.64
N PHE A 107 0.06 6.66 -7.44
CA PHE A 107 -0.58 7.97 -7.35
C PHE A 107 -1.17 8.39 -8.70
N THR A 108 -2.13 9.29 -8.63
CA THR A 108 -2.75 9.94 -9.80
C THR A 108 -3.13 11.37 -9.42
N THR A 109 -3.35 12.19 -10.44
CA THR A 109 -3.80 13.57 -10.24
C THR A 109 -5.32 13.64 -10.31
N VAL A 110 -5.94 14.33 -9.38
CA VAL A 110 -7.39 14.56 -9.36
C VAL A 110 -7.77 15.43 -10.57
N PRO A 111 -8.63 14.92 -11.48
CA PRO A 111 -9.09 15.72 -12.62
C PRO A 111 -10.09 16.78 -12.16
N ASP A 112 -10.19 17.89 -12.91
CA ASP A 112 -11.27 18.85 -12.74
C ASP A 112 -12.55 18.33 -13.41
N VAL A 113 -13.58 18.13 -12.61
CA VAL A 113 -14.91 17.72 -13.06
C VAL A 113 -16.00 18.70 -12.62
N THR A 114 -15.63 19.88 -12.14
CA THR A 114 -16.56 20.96 -11.79
C THR A 114 -17.40 21.35 -13.01
N GLY A 115 -18.70 21.50 -12.84
CA GLY A 115 -19.65 21.78 -13.91
C GLY A 115 -20.08 20.57 -14.74
N TRP A 116 -19.42 19.41 -14.61
CA TRP A 116 -19.80 18.19 -15.33
C TRP A 116 -21.10 17.62 -14.77
N LYS A 117 -21.85 16.88 -15.59
CA LYS A 117 -22.97 16.07 -15.09
C LYS A 117 -22.43 14.98 -14.15
N ALA A 118 -23.08 14.77 -13.02
CA ALA A 118 -22.62 13.84 -11.98
C ALA A 118 -22.32 12.42 -12.51
N PRO A 119 -23.14 11.79 -13.38
CA PRO A 119 -22.81 10.48 -13.95
C PRO A 119 -21.54 10.49 -14.81
N ALA A 120 -21.33 11.52 -15.62
CA ALA A 120 -20.13 11.64 -16.47
C ALA A 120 -18.86 11.88 -15.63
N ALA A 121 -18.98 12.67 -14.56
CA ALA A 121 -17.89 12.88 -13.62
C ALA A 121 -17.49 11.59 -12.90
N SER A 122 -18.45 10.77 -12.50
CA SER A 122 -18.21 9.47 -11.87
C SER A 122 -17.54 8.47 -12.82
N GLN A 123 -17.95 8.45 -14.10
CA GLN A 123 -17.35 7.58 -15.11
C GLN A 123 -15.88 7.95 -15.38
N LYS A 124 -15.57 9.23 -15.54
CA LYS A 124 -14.19 9.70 -15.79
C LYS A 124 -13.23 9.28 -14.66
N ARG A 125 -13.70 9.31 -13.43
CA ARG A 125 -12.90 8.90 -12.27
C ARG A 125 -12.62 7.42 -12.21
N SER A 126 -13.57 6.59 -12.62
CA SER A 126 -13.34 5.15 -12.76
C SER A 126 -12.21 4.85 -13.75
N GLU A 127 -12.11 5.61 -14.86
CA GLU A 127 -10.99 5.51 -15.81
C GLU A 127 -9.65 5.91 -15.18
N ASP A 128 -9.65 6.90 -14.30
CA ASP A 128 -8.46 7.37 -13.57
C ASP A 128 -8.16 6.54 -12.30
N THR A 129 -8.85 5.41 -12.11
CA THR A 129 -8.74 4.55 -10.91
C THR A 129 -9.11 5.23 -9.59
N LEU A 130 -10.01 6.21 -9.64
CA LEU A 130 -10.53 6.91 -8.47
C LEU A 130 -11.98 6.48 -8.23
N THR A 131 -12.39 6.43 -6.97
CA THR A 131 -13.81 6.25 -6.61
C THR A 131 -14.49 7.59 -6.42
N ALA A 132 -15.79 7.69 -6.70
CA ALA A 132 -16.54 8.92 -6.57
C ALA A 132 -17.72 8.74 -5.61
N ASP A 133 -17.74 9.57 -4.56
CA ASP A 133 -18.88 9.70 -3.66
C ASP A 133 -19.64 10.98 -4.02
N VAL A 134 -20.87 10.83 -4.52
CA VAL A 134 -21.70 11.97 -4.94
C VAL A 134 -22.56 12.42 -3.75
N LEU A 135 -22.36 13.66 -3.34
CA LEU A 135 -23.14 14.31 -2.29
C LEU A 135 -24.25 15.15 -2.93
N GLY A 136 -25.51 14.88 -2.48
CA GLY A 136 -26.69 15.56 -3.00
C GLY A 136 -27.29 14.92 -4.26
N GLN A 137 -28.32 15.56 -4.81
CA GLN A 137 -29.11 15.08 -5.96
C GLN A 137 -29.14 16.09 -7.11
N GLY A 138 -28.19 17.02 -7.15
CA GLY A 138 -28.05 17.98 -8.22
C GLY A 138 -27.55 17.32 -9.53
N GLU A 139 -27.90 17.91 -10.66
CA GLU A 139 -27.49 17.38 -11.97
C GLU A 139 -25.99 17.53 -12.25
N ARG A 140 -25.36 18.56 -11.67
CA ARG A 140 -23.96 18.94 -11.95
C ARG A 140 -23.15 19.05 -10.68
N VAL A 141 -21.87 18.76 -10.82
CA VAL A 141 -20.87 18.95 -9.78
C VAL A 141 -20.63 20.43 -9.56
N VAL A 142 -20.87 20.93 -8.37
CA VAL A 142 -20.63 22.33 -7.96
C VAL A 142 -19.24 22.48 -7.39
N SER A 143 -18.82 21.52 -6.57
CA SER A 143 -17.49 21.47 -5.98
C SER A 143 -16.99 20.03 -5.82
N GLN A 144 -15.71 19.85 -5.63
CA GLN A 144 -15.08 18.53 -5.44
C GLN A 144 -13.99 18.59 -4.38
N TYR A 145 -13.80 17.46 -3.68
CA TYR A 145 -12.70 17.26 -2.72
C TYR A 145 -12.09 15.88 -2.91
N PRO A 146 -10.74 15.74 -2.98
CA PRO A 146 -9.75 16.83 -3.04
C PRO A 146 -9.88 17.70 -4.28
N ARG A 147 -9.27 18.90 -4.24
CA ARG A 147 -9.28 19.86 -5.36
C ARG A 147 -8.63 19.26 -6.61
N ALA A 148 -9.05 19.75 -7.78
CA ALA A 148 -8.39 19.45 -9.05
C ALA A 148 -6.89 19.77 -8.98
N GLY A 149 -6.07 18.91 -9.60
CA GLY A 149 -4.60 19.03 -9.56
C GLY A 149 -3.93 18.42 -8.33
N THR A 150 -4.68 18.04 -7.28
CA THR A 150 -4.11 17.37 -6.11
C THR A 150 -3.63 15.97 -6.49
N THR A 151 -2.42 15.59 -6.04
CA THR A 151 -1.92 14.22 -6.19
C THR A 151 -2.46 13.37 -5.06
N VAL A 152 -3.15 12.28 -5.39
CA VAL A 152 -3.75 11.32 -4.45
C VAL A 152 -3.34 9.90 -4.80
N ARG A 153 -3.50 8.98 -3.87
CA ARG A 153 -3.31 7.57 -4.17
C ARG A 153 -4.38 7.09 -5.15
N ARG A 154 -4.02 6.18 -6.04
CA ARG A 154 -5.01 5.43 -6.82
C ARG A 154 -5.96 4.72 -5.87
N ASP A 155 -7.20 4.52 -6.28
CA ASP A 155 -8.30 4.00 -5.47
C ASP A 155 -8.79 4.92 -4.33
N SER A 156 -8.26 6.16 -4.24
CA SER A 156 -8.80 7.15 -3.30
C SER A 156 -10.23 7.52 -3.66
N ALA A 157 -11.05 7.71 -2.62
CA ALA A 157 -12.38 8.28 -2.76
C ALA A 157 -12.30 9.79 -2.96
N ILE A 158 -13.10 10.31 -3.89
CA ILE A 158 -13.25 11.74 -4.14
C ILE A 158 -14.72 12.10 -3.98
N GLN A 159 -14.98 13.13 -3.19
CA GLN A 159 -16.31 13.65 -2.98
C GLN A 159 -16.69 14.64 -4.10
N LEU A 160 -17.87 14.46 -4.65
CA LEU A 160 -18.49 15.32 -5.66
C LEU A 160 -19.73 15.95 -5.07
N ASP A 161 -19.65 17.21 -4.76
CA ASP A 161 -20.81 17.93 -4.24
C ASP A 161 -21.63 18.54 -5.38
N THR A 162 -22.91 18.23 -5.37
CA THR A 162 -23.91 18.77 -6.31
C THR A 162 -24.83 19.81 -5.65
N THR A 163 -24.59 20.16 -4.38
CA THR A 163 -25.44 21.08 -3.60
C THR A 163 -24.77 22.40 -3.27
N GLY A 164 -23.45 22.48 -3.38
CA GLY A 164 -22.66 23.63 -2.94
C GLY A 164 -22.47 23.74 -1.42
N GLN A 165 -22.66 22.63 -0.71
CA GLN A 165 -22.49 22.58 0.76
C GLN A 165 -21.08 22.16 1.19
N LEU A 166 -20.32 21.55 0.28
CA LEU A 166 -18.93 21.19 0.54
C LEU A 166 -18.05 22.45 0.39
N ASP A 167 -17.44 22.85 1.47
CA ASP A 167 -16.39 23.90 1.43
C ASP A 167 -15.02 23.21 1.24
N PRO A 168 -14.45 23.25 0.04
CA PRO A 168 -13.15 22.64 -0.21
C PRO A 168 -11.99 23.41 0.46
N ALA A 169 -12.25 24.54 1.12
CA ALA A 169 -11.24 25.32 1.84
C ALA A 169 -11.15 24.99 3.33
N ALA A 170 -12.08 24.20 3.87
CA ALA A 170 -12.18 23.93 5.31
C ALA A 170 -11.05 23.03 5.87
N ASP A 171 -10.15 22.50 5.05
CA ASP A 171 -9.13 21.51 5.46
C ASP A 171 -7.68 22.03 5.34
N GLU A 172 -7.48 23.35 5.27
CA GLU A 172 -6.15 24.00 5.32
C GLU A 172 -5.73 24.36 6.76
N GLY A 173 -5.98 23.48 7.74
CA GLY A 173 -5.64 23.67 9.15
C GLY A 173 -4.61 22.66 9.67
#